data_25a00a71ee20a53ce47db2b71b07e080
#
_entry.id   25a00a71ee20a53ce47db2b71b07e080
#
_cell.length_a   1.000
_cell.length_b   1.000
_cell.length_c   1.000
_cell.angle_alpha   90.00
_cell.angle_beta   90.00
_cell.angle_gamma   90.00
#
_symmetry.space_group_name_H-M   'P 1'
#
loop_
_entity.id
_entity.type
_entity.pdbx_description
1 polymer ?
#
loop_
_entity_poly.entity_id
_entity_poly.type
_entity_poly.pdbx_seq_one_letter_code
_entity_poly.pdbx_strand_id
1 'polypeptide(L)'
;MHPIKSSFALNHAPEDYLAYTESFWKLERGRSVYDIKLDVPINFIAPEVLVGPARDGFAEKGFAQDDALDAMIQRFYAVHQKRFDNYFQKRRPTHTIFSKQAMARFAKTGRQSDHFFAMRPFTREERVAVLTHLRAQNEQNPYFSIYFFKPEYHQPRTEICLYEGKGTMLTKADTDYDFSGMHAEALITQPEFSRKYKEFFLKDLLESKVLSPKETLAAFDELIEIAKDA
;
A
#
# COMPACT_ATOMS: atom_id res chain seq x y z
N MET A 1 5.01 -19.90 -15.14
CA MET A 1 4.11 -19.13 -14.27
C MET A 1 3.79 -20.02 -13.08
N HIS A 2 4.33 -19.74 -11.91
CA HIS A 2 3.94 -20.46 -10.70
C HIS A 2 2.89 -19.60 -10.01
N PRO A 3 1.62 -20.04 -9.95
CA PRO A 3 0.64 -19.32 -9.17
C PRO A 3 1.07 -19.36 -7.71
N ILE A 4 1.23 -18.20 -7.10
CA ILE A 4 1.23 -18.14 -5.65
C ILE A 4 -0.19 -18.57 -5.27
N LYS A 5 -0.35 -19.78 -4.73
CA LYS A 5 -1.62 -20.22 -4.19
C LYS A 5 -1.85 -19.45 -2.90
N SER A 6 -2.42 -18.29 -3.02
CA SER A 6 -2.99 -17.56 -1.90
C SER A 6 -4.42 -17.18 -2.24
N SER A 7 -5.31 -18.17 -2.25
CA SER A 7 -6.72 -17.89 -2.10
C SER A 7 -6.95 -17.58 -0.62
N PHE A 8 -6.85 -16.32 -0.24
CA PHE A 8 -7.22 -15.91 1.09
C PHE A 8 -8.73 -15.64 1.09
N ALA A 9 -9.51 -16.50 1.70
CA ALA A 9 -10.90 -16.21 2.00
C ALA A 9 -10.96 -15.23 3.18
N LEU A 10 -11.93 -14.34 3.20
CA LEU A 10 -12.10 -13.22 4.15
C LEU A 10 -12.35 -13.59 5.63
N ASN A 11 -12.21 -14.87 6.02
CA ASN A 11 -12.40 -15.34 7.39
C ASN A 11 -11.09 -15.75 8.06
N HIS A 12 -10.01 -15.05 7.74
CA HIS A 12 -8.69 -15.50 8.19
C HIS A 12 -8.42 -15.19 9.65
N ALA A 13 -7.77 -16.17 10.26
CA ALA A 13 -7.19 -15.99 11.58
C ALA A 13 -6.13 -14.89 11.56
N PRO A 14 -5.92 -14.17 12.67
CA PRO A 14 -4.87 -13.16 12.77
C PRO A 14 -3.48 -13.64 12.34
N GLU A 15 -3.18 -14.92 12.52
CA GLU A 15 -1.93 -15.57 12.11
C GLU A 15 -1.70 -15.55 10.60
N ASP A 16 -2.77 -15.65 9.80
CA ASP A 16 -2.69 -15.60 8.34
C ASP A 16 -2.24 -14.23 7.86
N TYR A 17 -2.71 -13.16 8.51
CA TYR A 17 -2.26 -11.80 8.23
C TYR A 17 -0.79 -11.59 8.55
N LEU A 18 -0.32 -12.16 9.64
CA LEU A 18 1.09 -12.10 10.01
C LEU A 18 1.94 -12.84 8.97
N ALA A 19 1.58 -14.08 8.61
CA ALA A 19 2.27 -14.87 7.61
C ALA A 19 2.31 -14.17 6.23
N TYR A 20 1.21 -13.53 5.84
CA TYR A 20 1.13 -12.72 4.63
C TYR A 20 2.11 -11.53 4.69
N THR A 21 2.09 -10.76 5.77
CA THR A 21 2.97 -9.61 5.97
C THR A 21 4.45 -10.01 5.95
N GLU A 22 4.81 -11.15 6.56
CA GLU A 22 6.15 -11.72 6.52
C GLU A 22 6.58 -12.14 5.10
N SER A 23 5.63 -12.64 4.30
CA SER A 23 5.89 -13.02 2.91
C SER A 23 6.23 -11.79 2.06
N PHE A 24 5.51 -10.68 2.23
CA PHE A 24 5.82 -9.41 1.57
C PHE A 24 7.16 -8.85 2.01
N TRP A 25 7.47 -8.91 3.31
CA TRP A 25 8.80 -8.53 3.80
C TRP A 25 9.94 -9.23 3.06
N LYS A 26 9.80 -10.53 2.76
CA LYS A 26 10.80 -11.29 1.99
C LYS A 26 10.93 -10.83 0.55
N LEU A 27 9.85 -10.32 -0.05
CA LEU A 27 9.87 -9.74 -1.39
C LEU A 27 10.50 -8.33 -1.41
N GLU A 28 10.14 -7.49 -0.46
CA GLU A 28 10.51 -6.06 -0.42
C GLU A 28 11.93 -5.81 0.09
N ARG A 29 12.42 -6.64 1.00
CA ARG A 29 13.64 -6.40 1.77
C ARG A 29 14.85 -6.04 0.91
N GLY A 30 15.33 -4.79 1.06
CA GLY A 30 16.55 -4.29 0.44
C GLY A 30 16.49 -4.11 -1.08
N ARG A 31 15.27 -3.94 -1.65
CA ARG A 31 15.06 -3.79 -3.09
C ARG A 31 14.55 -2.42 -3.47
N SER A 32 14.82 -2.04 -4.71
CA SER A 32 14.11 -0.96 -5.37
C SER A 32 12.71 -1.44 -5.73
N VAL A 33 11.73 -0.55 -5.61
CA VAL A 33 10.33 -0.84 -5.88
C VAL A 33 9.79 0.16 -6.91
N TYR A 34 9.05 -0.35 -7.88
CA TYR A 34 8.37 0.45 -8.91
C TYR A 34 6.93 -0.05 -8.96
N ASP A 35 6.00 0.72 -8.45
CA ASP A 35 4.63 0.24 -8.31
C ASP A 35 3.55 1.25 -8.72
N ILE A 36 2.44 0.67 -9.15
CA ILE A 36 1.17 1.36 -9.34
C ILE A 36 0.24 0.87 -8.25
N LYS A 37 -0.28 1.79 -7.46
CA LYS A 37 -1.16 1.49 -6.33
C LYS A 37 -2.55 2.10 -6.53
N LEU A 38 -3.55 1.30 -6.23
CA LEU A 38 -4.95 1.70 -6.28
C LEU A 38 -5.49 2.06 -4.90
N ASP A 39 -4.67 1.89 -3.86
CA ASP A 39 -4.98 2.29 -2.50
C ASP A 39 -3.73 2.68 -1.71
N VAL A 40 -3.91 3.25 -0.51
CA VAL A 40 -2.80 3.55 0.40
C VAL A 40 -2.28 2.23 0.98
N PRO A 41 -1.04 1.79 0.64
CA PRO A 41 -0.53 0.54 1.16
C PRO A 41 -0.24 0.65 2.65
N ILE A 42 -0.54 -0.39 3.41
CA ILE A 42 -0.27 -0.41 4.85
C ILE A 42 1.21 -0.18 5.19
N ASN A 43 2.13 -0.64 4.35
CA ASN A 43 3.57 -0.46 4.53
C ASN A 43 4.04 1.00 4.36
N PHE A 44 3.15 1.91 3.96
CA PHE A 44 3.39 3.36 3.93
C PHE A 44 2.80 4.09 5.13
N ILE A 45 2.07 3.38 5.98
CA ILE A 45 1.48 3.93 7.20
C ILE A 45 2.41 3.62 8.38
N ALA A 46 2.69 4.61 9.19
CA ALA A 46 3.54 4.43 10.36
C ALA A 46 2.95 3.36 11.30
N PRO A 47 3.77 2.43 11.80
CA PRO A 47 3.28 1.30 12.60
C PRO A 47 2.45 1.71 13.81
N GLU A 48 2.81 2.79 14.47
CA GLU A 48 2.08 3.35 15.62
C GLU A 48 0.67 3.81 15.27
N VAL A 49 0.43 4.20 14.00
CA VAL A 49 -0.91 4.57 13.51
C VAL A 49 -1.75 3.34 13.18
N LEU A 50 -1.10 2.21 12.83
CA LEU A 50 -1.80 0.98 12.43
C LEU A 50 -2.31 0.14 13.60
N VAL A 51 -1.66 0.17 14.75
CA VAL A 51 -1.96 -0.75 15.87
C VAL A 51 -3.38 -0.56 16.38
N GLY A 52 -3.82 0.69 16.57
CA GLY A 52 -5.19 0.99 17.02
C GLY A 52 -6.25 0.46 16.04
N PRO A 53 -6.24 0.88 14.78
CA PRO A 53 -7.17 0.40 13.76
C PRO A 53 -7.21 -1.13 13.61
N ALA A 54 -6.05 -1.80 13.70
CA ALA A 54 -5.99 -3.26 13.62
C ALA A 54 -6.63 -3.93 14.85
N ARG A 55 -6.31 -3.49 16.05
CA ARG A 55 -6.91 -4.02 17.30
C ARG A 55 -8.41 -3.87 17.30
N ASP A 56 -8.89 -2.65 17.02
CA ASP A 56 -10.32 -2.34 17.00
C ASP A 56 -11.04 -3.16 15.93
N GLY A 57 -10.45 -3.30 14.74
CA GLY A 57 -11.03 -4.10 13.67
C GLY A 57 -11.13 -5.60 14.00
N PHE A 58 -10.15 -6.17 14.71
CA PHE A 58 -10.27 -7.55 15.22
C PHE A 58 -11.36 -7.67 16.28
N ALA A 59 -11.51 -6.68 17.16
CA ALA A 59 -12.60 -6.65 18.14
C ALA A 59 -13.97 -6.62 17.46
N GLU A 60 -14.16 -5.78 16.44
CA GLU A 60 -15.39 -5.69 15.66
C GLU A 60 -15.75 -7.00 14.95
N LYS A 61 -14.75 -7.79 14.59
CA LYS A 61 -14.95 -9.14 14.00
C LYS A 61 -15.16 -10.25 15.04
N GLY A 62 -15.22 -9.89 16.33
CA GLY A 62 -15.53 -10.82 17.41
C GLY A 62 -14.34 -11.66 17.90
N PHE A 63 -13.10 -11.29 17.56
CA PHE A 63 -11.93 -11.92 18.13
C PHE A 63 -11.78 -11.55 19.62
N ALA A 64 -11.42 -12.55 20.43
CA ALA A 64 -11.16 -12.31 21.85
C ALA A 64 -10.03 -11.30 22.05
N GLN A 65 -10.26 -10.33 22.94
CA GLN A 65 -9.25 -9.34 23.28
C GLN A 65 -8.42 -9.88 24.46
N ASP A 66 -7.51 -10.79 24.18
CA ASP A 66 -6.69 -11.53 25.12
C ASP A 66 -5.19 -11.38 24.84
N ASP A 67 -4.37 -11.95 25.70
CA ASP A 67 -2.91 -11.90 25.58
C ASP A 67 -2.40 -12.53 24.26
N ALA A 68 -3.13 -13.49 23.69
CA ALA A 68 -2.75 -14.12 22.43
C ALA A 68 -2.91 -13.14 21.26
N LEU A 69 -4.03 -12.40 21.21
CA LEU A 69 -4.24 -11.35 20.21
C LEU A 69 -3.21 -10.23 20.38
N ASP A 70 -2.93 -9.80 21.61
CA ASP A 70 -1.93 -8.77 21.88
C ASP A 70 -0.52 -9.20 21.44
N ALA A 71 -0.13 -10.43 21.72
CA ALA A 71 1.15 -10.98 21.26
C ALA A 71 1.24 -11.02 19.73
N MET A 72 0.15 -11.38 19.05
CA MET A 72 0.08 -11.39 17.60
C MET A 72 0.17 -9.97 17.03
N ILE A 73 -0.54 -9.00 17.60
CA ILE A 73 -0.46 -7.58 17.17
C ILE A 73 0.96 -7.05 17.37
N GLN A 74 1.65 -7.39 18.44
CA GLN A 74 3.05 -6.99 18.63
C GLN A 74 3.99 -7.60 17.57
N ARG A 75 3.78 -8.86 17.20
CA ARG A 75 4.54 -9.49 16.12
C ARG A 75 4.26 -8.82 14.77
N PHE A 76 2.99 -8.53 14.48
CA PHE A 76 2.58 -7.79 13.29
C PHE A 76 3.26 -6.41 13.25
N TYR A 77 3.21 -5.67 14.36
CA TYR A 77 3.90 -4.39 14.49
C TYR A 77 5.39 -4.51 14.17
N ALA A 78 6.07 -5.50 14.74
CA ALA A 78 7.51 -5.68 14.54
C ALA A 78 7.88 -5.99 13.07
N VAL A 79 7.07 -6.77 12.37
CA VAL A 79 7.27 -7.04 10.93
C VAL A 79 6.95 -5.80 10.11
N HIS A 80 5.87 -5.11 10.45
CA HIS A 80 5.44 -3.91 9.76
C HIS A 80 6.47 -2.78 9.91
N GLN A 81 7.06 -2.60 11.10
CA GLN A 81 8.16 -1.65 11.31
C GLN A 81 9.32 -1.90 10.34
N LYS A 82 9.72 -3.16 10.15
CA LYS A 82 10.78 -3.52 9.18
C LYS A 82 10.40 -3.17 7.75
N ARG A 83 9.13 -3.33 7.37
CA ARG A 83 8.62 -2.95 6.05
C ARG A 83 8.63 -1.43 5.88
N PHE A 84 8.08 -0.71 6.85
CA PHE A 84 8.07 0.75 6.88
C PHE A 84 9.49 1.33 6.77
N ASP A 85 10.43 0.86 7.60
CA ASP A 85 11.83 1.29 7.55
C ASP A 85 12.49 0.98 6.20
N ASN A 86 12.09 -0.12 5.56
CA ASN A 86 12.61 -0.49 4.24
C ASN A 86 12.22 0.52 3.16
N TYR A 87 11.07 1.16 3.28
CA TYR A 87 10.60 2.16 2.32
C TYR A 87 11.16 3.54 2.62
N PHE A 88 11.26 3.94 3.88
CA PHE A 88 11.54 5.32 4.24
C PHE A 88 12.96 5.57 4.77
N GLN A 89 13.64 4.57 5.31
CA GLN A 89 14.97 4.74 5.90
C GLN A 89 16.09 4.13 5.03
N LYS A 90 15.80 3.21 4.13
CA LYS A 90 16.82 2.59 3.29
C LYS A 90 17.04 3.38 2.00
N ARG A 91 18.32 3.45 1.60
CA ARG A 91 18.75 4.13 0.37
C ARG A 91 18.49 3.27 -0.87
N ARG A 92 17.22 2.92 -1.13
CA ARG A 92 16.79 2.17 -2.31
C ARG A 92 15.62 2.90 -2.96
N PRO A 93 15.68 3.13 -4.28
CA PRO A 93 14.61 3.83 -4.96
C PRO A 93 13.27 3.13 -4.79
N THR A 94 12.29 3.90 -4.38
CA THR A 94 10.87 3.52 -4.42
C THR A 94 10.14 4.58 -5.21
N HIS A 95 9.49 4.15 -6.28
CA HIS A 95 8.67 5.00 -7.13
C HIS A 95 7.26 4.43 -7.17
N THR A 96 6.31 5.16 -6.62
CA THR A 96 4.92 4.73 -6.54
C THR A 96 4.01 5.71 -7.29
N ILE A 97 3.18 5.20 -8.19
CA ILE A 97 2.14 5.99 -8.84
C ILE A 97 0.80 5.63 -8.21
N PHE A 98 0.12 6.64 -7.67
CA PHE A 98 -1.19 6.48 -7.06
C PHE A 98 -2.34 6.94 -7.95
N SER A 99 -3.48 6.32 -7.71
CA SER A 99 -4.77 6.87 -8.07
C SER A 99 -5.11 8.05 -7.16
N LYS A 100 -5.24 9.28 -7.72
CA LYS A 100 -5.71 10.43 -6.94
C LYS A 100 -7.10 10.17 -6.34
N GLN A 101 -7.96 9.46 -7.06
CA GLN A 101 -9.31 9.12 -6.59
C GLN A 101 -9.28 8.18 -5.37
N ALA A 102 -8.40 7.18 -5.37
CA ALA A 102 -8.26 6.26 -4.24
C ALA A 102 -7.73 7.00 -2.99
N MET A 103 -6.74 7.86 -3.17
CA MET A 103 -6.21 8.70 -2.10
C MET A 103 -7.26 9.67 -1.56
N ALA A 104 -8.08 10.27 -2.43
CA ALA A 104 -9.19 11.13 -2.02
C ALA A 104 -10.27 10.36 -1.24
N ARG A 105 -10.56 9.11 -1.63
CA ARG A 105 -11.45 8.25 -0.85
C ARG A 105 -10.89 7.97 0.54
N PHE A 106 -9.61 7.58 0.64
CA PHE A 106 -8.95 7.39 1.94
C PHE A 106 -9.00 8.68 2.78
N ALA A 107 -8.66 9.83 2.20
CA ALA A 107 -8.73 11.12 2.86
C ALA A 107 -10.13 11.42 3.43
N LYS A 108 -11.18 11.09 2.67
CA LYS A 108 -12.57 11.35 3.05
C LYS A 108 -13.13 10.35 4.04
N THR A 109 -12.81 9.07 3.90
CA THR A 109 -13.50 8.00 4.63
C THR A 109 -12.64 7.24 5.63
N GLY A 110 -11.33 7.38 5.56
CA GLY A 110 -10.37 6.57 6.34
C GLY A 110 -10.37 5.09 5.96
N ARG A 111 -11.10 4.69 4.92
CA ARG A 111 -11.13 3.31 4.47
C ARG A 111 -10.02 3.05 3.47
N GLN A 112 -9.27 2.00 3.73
CA GLN A 112 -8.46 1.35 2.72
C GLN A 112 -9.30 0.31 1.99
N SER A 113 -8.91 -0.09 0.79
CA SER A 113 -9.40 -1.34 0.21
C SER A 113 -8.70 -2.49 0.93
N ASP A 114 -9.09 -2.72 2.17
CA ASP A 114 -8.46 -3.69 3.03
C ASP A 114 -9.01 -5.08 2.78
N HIS A 115 -8.66 -5.60 1.66
CA HIS A 115 -8.94 -6.99 1.38
C HIS A 115 -8.23 -7.95 2.35
N PHE A 116 -7.29 -7.43 3.14
CA PHE A 116 -6.38 -8.25 3.92
C PHE A 116 -6.45 -8.04 5.43
N PHE A 117 -6.93 -6.90 5.90
CA PHE A 117 -6.86 -6.58 7.32
C PHE A 117 -8.22 -6.23 7.90
N ALA A 118 -8.51 -6.82 9.04
CA ALA A 118 -9.56 -6.35 9.90
C ALA A 118 -9.09 -5.02 10.55
N MET A 119 -9.24 -3.92 9.84
CA MET A 119 -8.97 -2.60 10.39
C MET A 119 -10.25 -1.78 10.37
N ARG A 120 -10.51 -1.06 11.47
CA ARG A 120 -11.54 -0.02 11.40
C ARG A 120 -11.09 1.09 10.45
N PRO A 121 -12.01 1.91 9.95
CA PRO A 121 -11.65 3.14 9.25
C PRO A 121 -10.73 4.01 10.11
N PHE A 122 -9.74 4.65 9.49
CA PHE A 122 -8.86 5.59 10.17
C PHE A 122 -9.61 6.83 10.60
N THR A 123 -9.35 7.31 11.80
CA THR A 123 -9.90 8.57 12.30
C THR A 123 -9.39 9.75 11.47
N ARG A 124 -9.99 10.91 11.66
CA ARG A 124 -9.56 12.16 11.04
C ARG A 124 -8.08 12.46 11.30
N GLU A 125 -7.67 12.38 12.55
CA GLU A 125 -6.29 12.64 12.99
C GLU A 125 -5.31 11.66 12.37
N GLU A 126 -5.67 10.37 12.33
CA GLU A 126 -4.86 9.32 11.72
C GLU A 126 -4.71 9.54 10.21
N ARG A 127 -5.78 9.92 9.49
CA ARG A 127 -5.72 10.23 8.05
C ARG A 127 -4.81 11.41 7.77
N VAL A 128 -4.96 12.49 8.53
CA VAL A 128 -4.12 13.68 8.41
C VAL A 128 -2.66 13.32 8.68
N ALA A 129 -2.38 12.53 9.71
CA ALA A 129 -1.01 12.09 10.02
C ALA A 129 -0.39 11.27 8.88
N VAL A 130 -1.12 10.30 8.32
CA VAL A 130 -0.67 9.48 7.18
C VAL A 130 -0.35 10.36 5.97
N LEU A 131 -1.27 11.21 5.56
CA LEU A 131 -1.11 12.05 4.36
C LEU A 131 0.02 13.07 4.53
N THR A 132 0.14 13.67 5.72
CA THR A 132 1.22 14.60 6.05
C THR A 132 2.58 13.90 6.02
N HIS A 133 2.66 12.68 6.56
CA HIS A 133 3.88 11.87 6.51
C HIS A 133 4.28 11.56 5.05
N LEU A 134 3.35 11.07 4.23
CA LEU A 134 3.63 10.74 2.83
C LEU A 134 4.06 11.96 2.02
N ARG A 135 3.40 13.11 2.24
CA ARG A 135 3.80 14.38 1.64
C ARG A 135 5.25 14.76 2.01
N ALA A 136 5.56 14.70 3.30
CA ALA A 136 6.90 15.05 3.80
C ALA A 136 7.98 14.09 3.25
N GLN A 137 7.70 12.78 3.21
CA GLN A 137 8.61 11.80 2.63
C GLN A 137 8.81 12.06 1.14
N ASN A 138 7.76 12.37 0.40
CA ASN A 138 7.87 12.69 -1.02
C ASN A 138 8.70 13.96 -1.31
N GLU A 139 8.66 14.93 -0.42
CA GLU A 139 9.40 16.18 -0.56
C GLU A 139 10.88 16.07 -0.14
N GLN A 140 11.15 15.30 0.91
CA GLN A 140 12.44 15.33 1.61
C GLN A 140 13.30 14.09 1.41
N ASN A 141 12.70 12.94 1.05
CA ASN A 141 13.43 11.68 0.92
C ASN A 141 13.82 11.42 -0.53
N PRO A 142 15.11 11.54 -0.91
CA PRO A 142 15.55 11.38 -2.29
C PRO A 142 15.41 9.96 -2.85
N TYR A 143 15.10 8.99 -1.99
CA TYR A 143 14.89 7.58 -2.38
C TYR A 143 13.43 7.16 -2.42
N PHE A 144 12.51 8.05 -2.06
CA PHE A 144 11.08 7.76 -2.03
C PHE A 144 10.31 8.81 -2.83
N SER A 145 9.59 8.38 -3.84
CA SER A 145 8.83 9.28 -4.71
C SER A 145 7.42 8.75 -4.94
N ILE A 146 6.46 9.59 -4.66
CA ILE A 146 5.06 9.38 -5.01
C ILE A 146 4.70 10.29 -6.18
N TYR A 147 3.88 9.76 -7.05
CA TYR A 147 3.30 10.46 -8.19
C TYR A 147 1.80 10.18 -8.25
N PHE A 148 1.04 11.08 -8.88
CA PHE A 148 -0.35 10.85 -9.23
C PHE A 148 -0.50 10.83 -10.75
N PHE A 149 -1.39 9.96 -11.25
CA PHE A 149 -1.77 10.03 -12.65
C PHE A 149 -2.42 11.38 -12.96
N LYS A 150 -2.13 11.91 -14.15
CA LYS A 150 -2.86 13.06 -14.68
C LYS A 150 -4.33 12.70 -14.93
N PRO A 151 -5.27 13.65 -14.78
CA PRO A 151 -6.71 13.38 -14.87
C PRO A 151 -7.19 12.75 -16.18
N GLU A 152 -6.49 13.04 -17.28
CA GLU A 152 -6.82 12.53 -18.63
C GLU A 152 -6.47 11.06 -18.84
N TYR A 153 -5.73 10.43 -17.92
CA TYR A 153 -5.38 9.03 -18.03
C TYR A 153 -6.30 8.14 -17.21
N HIS A 154 -6.82 7.10 -17.87
CA HIS A 154 -7.56 6.07 -17.19
C HIS A 154 -6.66 5.31 -16.21
N GLN A 155 -7.12 5.21 -14.99
CA GLN A 155 -6.41 4.47 -13.98
C GLN A 155 -6.45 2.98 -14.27
N PRO A 156 -5.33 2.27 -14.10
CA PRO A 156 -5.33 0.83 -14.23
C PRO A 156 -6.24 0.20 -13.15
N ARG A 157 -6.87 -0.93 -13.51
CA ARG A 157 -7.69 -1.73 -12.58
C ARG A 157 -6.88 -2.82 -11.88
N THR A 158 -5.57 -2.77 -12.00
CA THR A 158 -4.65 -3.77 -11.47
C THR A 158 -3.49 -3.05 -10.82
N GLU A 159 -3.20 -3.41 -9.59
CA GLU A 159 -1.94 -3.01 -8.98
C GLU A 159 -0.79 -3.79 -9.59
N ILE A 160 0.30 -3.13 -9.85
CA ILE A 160 1.51 -3.73 -10.40
C ILE A 160 2.67 -3.30 -9.51
N CYS A 161 3.39 -4.25 -8.95
CA CYS A 161 4.52 -3.97 -8.07
C CYS A 161 5.75 -4.75 -8.52
N LEU A 162 6.75 -4.07 -9.03
CA LEU A 162 8.06 -4.65 -9.34
C LEU A 162 8.96 -4.58 -8.14
N TYR A 163 9.37 -5.74 -7.64
CA TYR A 163 10.46 -5.92 -6.67
C TYR A 163 11.74 -6.29 -7.44
N GLU A 164 12.64 -5.33 -7.59
CA GLU A 164 13.83 -5.49 -8.44
C GLU A 164 14.66 -6.72 -8.03
N GLY A 165 14.95 -7.59 -9.01
CA GLY A 165 15.68 -8.84 -8.78
C GLY A 165 14.85 -9.98 -8.16
N LYS A 166 13.52 -9.80 -7.99
CA LYS A 166 12.61 -10.87 -7.53
C LYS A 166 11.49 -11.17 -8.52
N GLY A 167 10.87 -10.16 -9.06
CA GLY A 167 9.77 -10.32 -9.98
C GLY A 167 8.76 -9.18 -9.89
N THR A 168 7.75 -9.29 -10.72
CA THR A 168 6.64 -8.33 -10.78
C THR A 168 5.37 -8.99 -10.27
N MET A 169 4.79 -8.43 -9.24
CA MET A 169 3.51 -8.86 -8.71
C MET A 169 2.38 -8.08 -9.37
N LEU A 170 1.36 -8.82 -9.75
CA LEU A 170 0.09 -8.28 -10.23
C LEU A 170 -0.97 -8.62 -9.19
N THR A 171 -1.70 -7.61 -8.74
CA THR A 171 -2.84 -7.79 -7.84
C THR A 171 -4.06 -7.21 -8.51
N LYS A 172 -5.07 -8.03 -8.76
CA LYS A 172 -6.33 -7.54 -9.28
C LYS A 172 -7.06 -6.82 -8.15
N ALA A 173 -7.24 -5.51 -8.28
CA ALA A 173 -8.18 -4.78 -7.45
C ALA A 173 -9.57 -4.90 -8.06
N ASP A 174 -10.53 -5.45 -7.31
CA ASP A 174 -11.93 -5.36 -7.70
C ASP A 174 -12.44 -3.97 -7.34
N THR A 175 -12.80 -3.19 -8.35
CA THR A 175 -13.21 -1.79 -8.16
C THR A 175 -14.65 -1.66 -7.70
N ASP A 176 -15.42 -2.73 -7.72
CA ASP A 176 -16.85 -2.67 -7.40
C ASP A 176 -17.17 -2.98 -5.93
N TYR A 177 -16.16 -2.97 -5.06
CA TYR A 177 -16.29 -2.97 -3.58
C TYR A 177 -17.26 -3.97 -2.93
N ASP A 178 -17.67 -4.99 -3.65
CA ASP A 178 -18.27 -6.17 -3.04
C ASP A 178 -17.14 -7.14 -2.69
N PHE A 179 -16.67 -7.04 -1.45
CA PHE A 179 -15.50 -7.76 -0.93
C PHE A 179 -15.66 -9.28 -0.80
N SER A 180 -16.65 -9.85 -1.43
CA SER A 180 -16.80 -11.31 -1.56
C SER A 180 -15.86 -11.92 -2.62
N GLY A 181 -15.13 -11.10 -3.37
CA GLY A 181 -14.28 -11.53 -4.48
C GLY A 181 -12.89 -11.94 -4.05
N MET A 182 -12.44 -13.11 -4.54
CA MET A 182 -11.07 -13.59 -4.38
C MET A 182 -10.07 -12.62 -5.01
N HIS A 183 -9.05 -12.19 -4.23
CA HIS A 183 -7.89 -11.53 -4.79
C HIS A 183 -7.10 -12.54 -5.63
N ALA A 184 -6.88 -12.21 -6.88
CA ALA A 184 -5.94 -12.93 -7.70
C ALA A 184 -4.59 -12.20 -7.64
N GLU A 185 -3.61 -12.81 -7.00
CA GLU A 185 -2.23 -12.36 -7.03
C GLU A 185 -1.41 -13.29 -7.91
N ALA A 186 -0.52 -12.72 -8.71
CA ALA A 186 0.41 -13.46 -9.52
C ALA A 186 1.81 -12.84 -9.45
N LEU A 187 2.81 -13.61 -9.08
CA LEU A 187 4.21 -13.20 -9.16
C LEU A 187 4.82 -13.71 -10.47
N ILE A 188 5.19 -12.78 -11.33
CA ILE A 188 5.89 -13.05 -12.58
C ILE A 188 7.39 -12.94 -12.31
N THR A 189 8.11 -14.06 -12.36
CA THR A 189 9.55 -14.14 -12.06
C THR A 189 10.43 -14.06 -13.30
N GLN A 190 9.86 -13.89 -14.50
CA GLN A 190 10.63 -13.75 -15.73
C GLN A 190 11.41 -12.42 -15.74
N PRO A 191 12.75 -12.44 -15.82
CA PRO A 191 13.55 -11.23 -15.76
C PRO A 191 13.27 -10.25 -16.89
N GLU A 192 12.98 -10.75 -18.08
CA GLU A 192 12.66 -9.91 -19.24
C GLU A 192 11.36 -9.12 -19.03
N PHE A 193 10.32 -9.75 -18.46
CA PHE A 193 9.08 -9.05 -18.12
C PHE A 193 9.36 -7.91 -17.13
N SER A 194 10.09 -8.19 -16.05
CA SER A 194 10.44 -7.20 -15.04
C SER A 194 11.25 -6.04 -15.63
N ARG A 195 12.19 -6.33 -16.55
CA ARG A 195 12.97 -5.31 -17.24
C ARG A 195 12.09 -4.43 -18.13
N LYS A 196 11.24 -5.03 -18.96
CA LYS A 196 10.31 -4.28 -19.83
C LYS A 196 9.32 -3.44 -19.03
N TYR A 197 8.80 -3.98 -17.92
CA TYR A 197 7.93 -3.22 -17.03
C TYR A 197 8.66 -2.02 -16.41
N LYS A 198 9.90 -2.20 -15.94
CA LYS A 198 10.69 -1.09 -15.40
C LYS A 198 10.94 -0.01 -16.45
N GLU A 199 11.30 -0.39 -17.66
CA GLU A 199 11.49 0.55 -18.78
C GLU A 199 10.21 1.32 -19.09
N PHE A 200 9.08 0.63 -19.21
CA PHE A 200 7.77 1.25 -19.41
C PHE A 200 7.41 2.19 -18.25
N PHE A 201 7.63 1.77 -17.01
CA PHE A 201 7.34 2.59 -15.83
C PHE A 201 8.14 3.89 -15.84
N LEU A 202 9.45 3.81 -16.08
CA LEU A 202 10.32 4.98 -16.03
C LEU A 202 10.13 5.91 -17.24
N LYS A 203 10.04 5.36 -18.46
CA LYS A 203 10.00 6.16 -19.68
C LYS A 203 8.59 6.59 -20.08
N ASP A 204 7.63 5.68 -20.01
CA ASP A 204 6.28 5.99 -20.52
C ASP A 204 5.38 6.57 -19.43
N LEU A 205 5.42 6.02 -18.21
CA LEU A 205 4.55 6.50 -17.13
C LEU A 205 5.10 7.75 -16.46
N LEU A 206 6.32 7.72 -15.95
CA LEU A 206 6.86 8.86 -15.19
C LEU A 206 7.13 10.10 -16.05
N GLU A 207 7.53 9.93 -17.31
CA GLU A 207 7.82 11.08 -18.17
C GLU A 207 6.57 11.76 -18.72
N SER A 208 5.46 11.02 -18.93
CA SER A 208 4.33 11.56 -19.67
C SER A 208 2.97 11.48 -18.99
N LYS A 209 2.77 10.52 -18.05
CA LYS A 209 1.43 10.17 -17.54
C LYS A 209 1.14 10.66 -16.13
N VAL A 210 2.15 11.18 -15.42
CA VAL A 210 2.00 11.62 -14.02
C VAL A 210 2.10 13.15 -13.89
N LEU A 211 1.57 13.65 -12.79
CA LEU A 211 1.72 15.04 -12.39
C LEU A 211 3.20 15.36 -12.12
N SER A 212 3.59 16.60 -12.36
CA SER A 212 4.91 17.10 -11.97
C SER A 212 5.11 17.01 -10.43
N PRO A 213 6.34 17.05 -9.92
CA PRO A 213 6.59 17.04 -8.48
C PRO A 213 5.84 18.16 -7.72
N LYS A 214 5.78 19.36 -8.29
CA LYS A 214 5.06 20.49 -7.69
C LYS A 214 3.55 20.23 -7.63
N GLU A 215 2.96 19.73 -8.71
CA GLU A 215 1.54 19.41 -8.75
C GLU A 215 1.20 18.22 -7.82
N THR A 216 2.13 17.26 -7.67
CA THR A 216 1.97 16.15 -6.74
C THR A 216 1.93 16.65 -5.30
N LEU A 217 2.81 17.56 -4.90
CA LEU A 217 2.76 18.17 -3.55
C LEU A 217 1.46 18.96 -3.33
N ALA A 218 1.04 19.76 -4.33
CA ALA A 218 -0.25 20.48 -4.25
C ALA A 218 -1.44 19.50 -4.11
N ALA A 219 -1.41 18.35 -4.80
CA ALA A 219 -2.43 17.32 -4.64
C ALA A 219 -2.44 16.72 -3.23
N PHE A 220 -1.28 16.54 -2.59
CA PHE A 220 -1.23 16.14 -1.18
C PHE A 220 -1.83 17.20 -0.26
N ASP A 221 -1.54 18.49 -0.49
CA ASP A 221 -2.12 19.58 0.30
C ASP A 221 -3.66 19.57 0.21
N GLU A 222 -4.24 19.39 -0.99
CA GLU A 222 -5.68 19.20 -1.18
C GLU A 222 -6.23 17.99 -0.41
N LEU A 223 -5.52 16.84 -0.45
CA LEU A 223 -5.95 15.62 0.24
C LEU A 223 -5.93 15.78 1.76
N ILE A 224 -4.95 16.51 2.30
CA ILE A 224 -4.87 16.82 3.73
C ILE A 224 -6.04 17.73 4.15
N GLU A 225 -6.41 18.72 3.36
CA GLU A 225 -7.58 19.57 3.64
C GLU A 225 -8.89 18.71 3.60
N ILE A 226 -9.05 17.86 2.58
CA ILE A 226 -10.20 16.91 2.54
C ILE A 226 -10.25 16.06 3.82
N ALA A 227 -9.11 15.57 4.32
CA ALA A 227 -9.06 14.76 5.53
C ALA A 227 -9.39 15.57 6.80
N LYS A 228 -9.09 16.85 6.83
CA LYS A 228 -9.44 17.77 7.95
C LYS A 228 -10.92 18.10 7.98
N ASP A 229 -11.57 18.18 6.83
CA ASP A 229 -12.97 18.58 6.70
C ASP A 229 -13.95 17.40 6.84
N ALA A 230 -13.48 16.17 6.70
CA ALA A 230 -14.28 14.93 6.76
C ALA A 230 -14.19 14.26 8.12
#